data_221ba14da92f6844a263ce9174fdd6b3
#
_entry.id   221ba14da92f6844a263ce9174fdd6b3
#
_cell.length_a   1.000
_cell.length_b   1.000
_cell.length_c   1.000
_cell.angle_alpha   90.00
_cell.angle_beta   90.00
_cell.angle_gamma   90.00
#
_symmetry.space_group_name_H-M   'P 1'
#
loop_
_entity.id
_entity.type
_entity.pdbx_description
1 polymer ?
#
loop_
_entity_poly.entity_id
_entity_poly.type
_entity_poly.pdbx_seq_one_letter_code
_entity_poly.pdbx_strand_id
1 'polypeptide(L)'
;MRPDILNPLFAETETLEGVGPKLKKPLDKLGLTRVRDIAYHLPERFVTRRAIDNIDDGGEGEQIVVKLMIGEHRSSRNPRAPYRVLAQDAAGNVVALTYFGRASYTAKKQLPEGETRWVAGKLERFGDMLQIVHPDHVVEEGGETLQRLCEPVYRLSEGLTQPRVAGLVEQALARAPELPEWIEGTQCDKADWPAWRDALVLAHKGEHGAARDRLAYALGLYVPPAGAVETAAAA
;
A
#
# COMPACT_ATOMS: atom_id res chain seq x y z
N MET A 1 31.58 -7.40 -16.78
CA MET A 1 30.45 -7.22 -17.71
C MET A 1 29.18 -7.59 -16.91
N ARG A 2 28.10 -6.81 -17.02
CA ARG A 2 26.83 -7.13 -16.31
C ARG A 2 26.13 -8.28 -17.04
N PRO A 3 25.61 -9.30 -16.32
CA PRO A 3 24.80 -10.35 -16.93
C PRO A 3 23.54 -9.79 -17.61
N ASP A 4 23.20 -10.31 -18.80
CA ASP A 4 22.06 -9.81 -19.59
C ASP A 4 20.72 -9.99 -18.89
N ILE A 5 20.58 -11.02 -18.05
CA ILE A 5 19.39 -11.26 -17.22
C ILE A 5 19.01 -10.06 -16.36
N LEU A 6 19.96 -9.20 -15.99
CA LEU A 6 19.73 -8.00 -15.19
C LEU A 6 19.33 -6.76 -16.02
N ASN A 7 19.40 -6.83 -17.35
CA ASN A 7 19.13 -5.68 -18.21
C ASN A 7 17.75 -5.02 -17.95
N PRO A 8 16.65 -5.76 -17.70
CA PRO A 8 15.35 -5.16 -17.41
C PRO A 8 15.35 -4.24 -16.17
N LEU A 9 16.15 -4.56 -15.16
CA LEU A 9 16.28 -3.76 -13.93
C LEU A 9 17.11 -2.48 -14.13
N PHE A 10 17.99 -2.48 -15.12
CA PHE A 10 18.84 -1.33 -15.43
C PHE A 10 18.27 -0.40 -16.49
N ALA A 11 17.10 -0.73 -17.03
CA ALA A 11 16.35 0.15 -17.92
C ALA A 11 15.96 1.45 -17.18
N GLU A 12 15.83 2.53 -17.93
CA GLU A 12 15.38 3.82 -17.39
C GLU A 12 13.89 3.74 -17.01
N THR A 13 13.47 4.58 -16.05
CA THR A 13 12.10 4.56 -15.53
C THR A 13 11.06 4.92 -16.59
N GLU A 14 11.44 5.67 -17.63
CA GLU A 14 10.59 6.00 -18.78
C GLU A 14 10.14 4.78 -19.57
N THR A 15 10.77 3.62 -19.40
CA THR A 15 10.33 2.36 -20.00
C THR A 15 9.13 1.73 -19.30
N LEU A 16 8.75 2.24 -18.12
CA LEU A 16 7.56 1.83 -17.39
C LEU A 16 6.32 2.54 -17.95
N GLU A 17 5.21 1.83 -17.95
CA GLU A 17 3.95 2.38 -18.43
C GLU A 17 3.48 3.57 -17.58
N GLY A 18 3.07 4.63 -18.25
CA GLY A 18 2.58 5.84 -17.60
C GLY A 18 3.67 6.78 -17.09
N VAL A 19 4.96 6.48 -17.30
CA VAL A 19 6.06 7.40 -16.98
C VAL A 19 6.38 8.26 -18.20
N GLY A 20 5.84 9.47 -18.18
CA GLY A 20 6.17 10.51 -19.17
C GLY A 20 7.03 11.63 -18.58
N PRO A 21 7.36 12.65 -19.36
CA PRO A 21 8.23 13.77 -18.93
C PRO A 21 7.76 14.49 -17.66
N LYS A 22 6.44 14.47 -17.38
CA LYS A 22 5.86 15.08 -16.18
C LYS A 22 6.17 14.30 -14.89
N LEU A 23 6.34 12.98 -14.99
CA LEU A 23 6.66 12.14 -13.83
C LEU A 23 8.17 11.93 -13.66
N LYS A 24 8.96 12.11 -14.69
CA LYS A 24 10.42 11.96 -14.62
C LYS A 24 11.02 12.84 -13.53
N LYS A 25 10.74 14.15 -13.53
CA LYS A 25 11.27 15.08 -12.53
C LYS A 25 10.93 14.71 -11.07
N PRO A 26 9.66 14.38 -10.74
CA PRO A 26 9.31 13.83 -9.43
C PRO A 26 10.07 12.56 -9.04
N LEU A 27 10.27 11.62 -9.98
CA LEU A 27 11.02 10.40 -9.73
C LEU A 27 12.51 10.69 -9.50
N ASP A 28 13.12 11.55 -10.31
CA ASP A 28 14.52 11.97 -10.18
C ASP A 28 14.79 12.63 -8.81
N LYS A 29 13.83 13.43 -8.28
CA LYS A 29 13.91 14.02 -6.93
C LYS A 29 14.02 12.96 -5.83
N LEU A 30 13.49 11.75 -6.04
CA LEU A 30 13.61 10.62 -5.12
C LEU A 30 14.83 9.73 -5.42
N GLY A 31 15.61 10.05 -6.46
CA GLY A 31 16.71 9.21 -6.91
C GLY A 31 16.26 7.96 -7.70
N LEU A 32 15.01 7.92 -8.14
CA LEU A 32 14.42 6.80 -8.86
C LEU A 32 14.61 6.99 -10.37
N THR A 33 15.79 6.64 -10.87
CA THR A 33 16.18 6.85 -12.27
C THR A 33 16.07 5.58 -13.11
N ARG A 34 16.14 4.41 -12.48
CA ARG A 34 16.09 3.11 -13.11
C ARG A 34 15.01 2.22 -12.50
N VAL A 35 14.58 1.21 -13.24
CA VAL A 35 13.60 0.23 -12.78
C VAL A 35 14.00 -0.40 -11.44
N ARG A 36 15.26 -0.74 -11.25
CA ARG A 36 15.77 -1.28 -9.97
C ARG A 36 15.57 -0.32 -8.81
N ASP A 37 15.72 0.99 -9.04
CA ASP A 37 15.58 1.98 -7.97
C ASP A 37 14.13 2.00 -7.48
N ILE A 38 13.17 1.79 -8.37
CA ILE A 38 11.75 1.64 -8.04
C ILE A 38 11.50 0.32 -7.31
N ALA A 39 12.10 -0.80 -7.76
CA ALA A 39 11.96 -2.09 -7.10
C ALA A 39 12.52 -2.09 -5.66
N TYR A 40 13.53 -1.26 -5.38
CA TYR A 40 14.10 -1.06 -4.04
C TYR A 40 13.55 0.16 -3.29
N HIS A 41 12.58 0.85 -3.86
CA HIS A 41 11.87 1.93 -3.17
C HIS A 41 10.89 1.35 -2.16
N LEU A 42 11.43 0.78 -1.08
CA LEU A 42 10.65 0.06 -0.06
C LEU A 42 9.67 1.01 0.66
N PRO A 43 8.52 0.49 1.12
CA PRO A 43 7.57 1.28 1.90
C PRO A 43 8.20 1.80 3.19
N GLU A 44 7.88 3.04 3.55
CA GLU A 44 8.26 3.62 4.86
C GLU A 44 7.44 3.01 6.00
N ARG A 45 6.17 2.67 5.70
CA ARG A 45 5.24 2.05 6.65
C ARG A 45 4.13 1.31 5.91
N PHE A 46 3.33 0.59 6.66
CA PHE A 46 2.11 -0.05 6.17
C PHE A 46 0.89 0.50 6.90
N VAL A 47 -0.19 0.64 6.16
CA VAL A 47 -1.51 0.87 6.72
C VAL A 47 -2.21 -0.48 6.77
N THR A 48 -2.41 -0.99 7.99
CA THR A 48 -3.18 -2.22 8.23
C THR A 48 -4.59 -1.83 8.60
N ARG A 49 -5.58 -2.40 7.91
CA ARG A 49 -7.00 -2.19 8.17
C ARG A 49 -7.62 -3.44 8.75
N ARG A 50 -8.52 -3.28 9.70
CA ARG A 50 -9.31 -4.38 10.24
C ARG A 50 -10.66 -4.43 9.52
N ALA A 51 -11.00 -5.61 8.98
CA ALA A 51 -12.33 -5.85 8.47
C ALA A 51 -13.32 -5.97 9.64
N ILE A 52 -14.41 -5.26 9.57
CA ILE A 52 -15.51 -5.30 10.55
C ILE A 52 -16.85 -5.43 9.82
N ASP A 53 -17.78 -6.15 10.42
CA ASP A 53 -19.15 -6.27 9.92
C ASP A 53 -20.07 -5.23 10.54
N ASN A 54 -19.77 -4.80 11.77
CA ASN A 54 -20.53 -3.83 12.52
C ASN A 54 -19.65 -2.60 12.79
N ILE A 55 -20.14 -1.40 12.44
CA ILE A 55 -19.40 -0.15 12.60
C ILE A 55 -19.09 0.18 14.07
N ASP A 56 -19.94 -0.25 14.99
CA ASP A 56 -19.77 -0.03 16.43
C ASP A 56 -18.64 -0.88 17.03
N ASP A 57 -18.19 -1.93 16.33
CA ASP A 57 -17.02 -2.71 16.72
C ASP A 57 -15.71 -1.99 16.43
N GLY A 58 -15.75 -0.91 15.63
CA GLY A 58 -14.59 -0.12 15.27
C GLY A 58 -14.18 0.83 16.38
N GLY A 59 -12.86 0.88 16.68
CA GLY A 59 -12.26 1.84 17.60
C GLY A 59 -12.09 3.22 16.97
N GLU A 60 -12.24 4.28 17.77
CA GLU A 60 -11.93 5.64 17.32
C GLU A 60 -10.45 5.76 16.90
N GLY A 61 -10.21 6.30 15.70
CA GLY A 61 -8.88 6.41 15.12
C GLY A 61 -8.40 5.14 14.39
N GLU A 62 -9.17 4.06 14.44
CA GLU A 62 -8.83 2.80 13.79
C GLU A 62 -9.02 2.86 12.27
N GLN A 63 -8.12 2.21 11.54
CA GLN A 63 -8.24 1.96 10.12
C GLN A 63 -9.09 0.71 9.89
N ILE A 64 -10.24 0.87 9.26
CA ILE A 64 -11.21 -0.20 9.07
C ILE A 64 -11.58 -0.42 7.60
N VAL A 65 -12.13 -1.59 7.33
CA VAL A 65 -12.86 -1.93 6.11
C VAL A 65 -14.23 -2.45 6.53
N VAL A 66 -15.28 -1.85 6.01
CA VAL A 66 -16.66 -2.20 6.36
C VAL A 66 -17.56 -2.19 5.13
N LYS A 67 -18.53 -3.09 5.09
CA LYS A 67 -19.56 -3.15 4.06
C LYS A 67 -20.74 -2.28 4.46
N LEU A 68 -21.08 -1.30 3.63
CA LEU A 68 -22.10 -0.30 3.91
C LEU A 68 -23.14 -0.21 2.79
N MET A 69 -24.39 -0.15 3.16
CA MET A 69 -25.49 0.26 2.28
C MET A 69 -25.52 1.80 2.23
N ILE A 70 -25.43 2.35 1.04
CA ILE A 70 -25.37 3.80 0.83
C ILE A 70 -26.80 4.37 0.92
N GLY A 71 -26.97 5.33 1.79
CA GLY A 71 -28.21 6.04 2.00
C GLY A 71 -28.18 7.48 1.50
N GLU A 72 -28.83 8.36 2.24
CA GLU A 72 -29.07 9.75 1.86
C GLU A 72 -27.80 10.59 1.71
N HIS A 73 -27.75 11.34 0.63
CA HIS A 73 -26.70 12.34 0.38
C HIS A 73 -27.10 13.71 0.93
N ARG A 74 -26.33 14.24 1.86
CA ARG A 74 -26.56 15.55 2.50
C ARG A 74 -25.57 16.58 2.02
N SER A 75 -26.06 17.54 1.27
CA SER A 75 -25.29 18.72 0.84
C SER A 75 -25.69 19.94 1.64
N SER A 76 -24.74 20.83 1.93
CA SER A 76 -25.03 22.14 2.51
C SER A 76 -25.01 23.24 1.44
N ARG A 77 -25.81 24.29 1.63
CA ARG A 77 -25.71 25.52 0.84
C ARG A 77 -24.41 26.30 1.09
N ASN A 78 -23.74 26.03 2.23
CA ASN A 78 -22.45 26.61 2.54
C ASN A 78 -21.33 25.84 1.83
N PRO A 79 -20.56 26.46 0.92
CA PRO A 79 -19.47 25.80 0.19
C PRO A 79 -18.32 25.27 1.09
N ARG A 80 -18.23 25.79 2.32
CA ARG A 80 -17.22 25.35 3.30
C ARG A 80 -17.69 24.16 4.15
N ALA A 81 -18.99 23.85 4.13
CA ALA A 81 -19.52 22.71 4.87
C ALA A 81 -19.20 21.40 4.12
N PRO A 82 -18.95 20.32 4.87
CA PRO A 82 -18.70 19.03 4.26
C PRO A 82 -19.93 18.49 3.54
N TYR A 83 -19.69 17.77 2.47
CA TYR A 83 -20.66 16.89 1.84
C TYR A 83 -20.65 15.56 2.60
N ARG A 84 -21.82 15.09 3.04
CA ARG A 84 -21.97 13.86 3.80
C ARG A 84 -22.87 12.89 3.07
N VAL A 85 -22.49 11.63 3.13
CA VAL A 85 -23.30 10.49 2.68
C VAL A 85 -23.58 9.65 3.91
N LEU A 86 -24.82 9.48 4.28
CA LEU A 86 -25.18 8.57 5.35
C LEU A 86 -25.19 7.16 4.79
N ALA A 87 -24.57 6.24 5.50
CA ALA A 87 -24.52 4.85 5.13
C ALA A 87 -24.81 3.98 6.36
N GLN A 88 -25.24 2.74 6.14
CA GLN A 88 -25.60 1.81 7.20
C GLN A 88 -24.87 0.48 7.01
N ASP A 89 -24.43 -0.13 8.10
CA ASP A 89 -23.98 -1.51 8.09
C ASP A 89 -25.15 -2.51 8.05
N ALA A 90 -24.85 -3.80 8.06
CA ALA A 90 -25.87 -4.86 8.04
C ALA A 90 -26.76 -4.89 9.30
N ALA A 91 -26.27 -4.35 10.42
CA ALA A 91 -27.01 -4.23 11.67
C ALA A 91 -27.90 -2.97 11.74
N GLY A 92 -27.76 -2.07 10.76
CA GLY A 92 -28.51 -0.81 10.70
C GLY A 92 -27.85 0.37 11.42
N ASN A 93 -26.61 0.21 11.90
CA ASN A 93 -25.86 1.30 12.51
C ASN A 93 -25.42 2.30 11.44
N VAL A 94 -25.53 3.59 11.76
CA VAL A 94 -25.31 4.67 10.81
C VAL A 94 -23.91 5.24 10.96
N VAL A 95 -23.24 5.43 9.83
CA VAL A 95 -21.96 6.13 9.72
C VAL A 95 -22.05 7.22 8.65
N ALA A 96 -21.37 8.35 8.86
CA ALA A 96 -21.27 9.42 7.88
C ALA A 96 -19.98 9.30 7.07
N LEU A 97 -20.09 9.17 5.75
CA LEU A 97 -18.95 9.32 4.84
C LEU A 97 -18.82 10.81 4.49
N THR A 98 -17.77 11.46 4.96
CA THR A 98 -17.63 12.91 4.94
C THR A 98 -16.58 13.35 3.93
N TYR A 99 -16.94 14.28 3.04
CA TYR A 99 -16.07 14.78 1.98
C TYR A 99 -15.99 16.30 2.01
N PHE A 100 -14.79 16.85 1.81
CA PHE A 100 -14.56 18.29 1.70
C PHE A 100 -14.14 18.68 0.28
N GLY A 101 -14.52 19.88 -0.14
CA GLY A 101 -14.08 20.46 -1.40
C GLY A 101 -14.50 19.67 -2.63
N ARG A 102 -13.61 19.53 -3.59
CA ARG A 102 -13.89 18.87 -4.88
C ARG A 102 -14.18 17.37 -4.79
N ALA A 103 -13.76 16.72 -3.71
CA ALA A 103 -14.00 15.29 -3.49
C ALA A 103 -15.50 14.93 -3.42
N SER A 104 -16.38 15.88 -3.12
CA SER A 104 -17.82 15.69 -3.14
C SER A 104 -18.39 15.26 -4.50
N TYR A 105 -17.78 15.67 -5.62
CA TYR A 105 -18.18 15.23 -6.97
C TYR A 105 -17.89 13.75 -7.20
N THR A 106 -16.74 13.30 -6.72
CA THR A 106 -16.35 11.88 -6.82
C THR A 106 -17.25 11.02 -5.93
N ALA A 107 -17.59 11.50 -4.72
CA ALA A 107 -18.48 10.81 -3.80
C ALA A 107 -19.85 10.48 -4.42
N LYS A 108 -20.46 11.43 -5.13
CA LYS A 108 -21.75 11.20 -5.81
C LYS A 108 -21.71 10.06 -6.83
N LYS A 109 -20.60 9.92 -7.52
CA LYS A 109 -20.42 8.87 -8.55
C LYS A 109 -20.11 7.52 -7.93
N GLN A 110 -19.29 7.50 -6.86
CA GLN A 110 -18.81 6.26 -6.25
C GLN A 110 -19.81 5.65 -5.24
N LEU A 111 -20.74 6.47 -4.73
CA LEU A 111 -21.67 6.10 -3.67
C LEU A 111 -23.13 6.30 -4.13
N PRO A 112 -23.65 5.53 -5.09
CA PRO A 112 -25.05 5.62 -5.48
C PRO A 112 -25.97 5.20 -4.32
N GLU A 113 -27.07 5.94 -4.12
CA GLU A 113 -28.06 5.61 -3.07
C GLU A 113 -28.68 4.24 -3.32
N GLY A 114 -28.87 3.47 -2.26
CA GLY A 114 -29.45 2.12 -2.29
C GLY A 114 -28.48 1.02 -2.69
N GLU A 115 -27.26 1.35 -3.10
CA GLU A 115 -26.24 0.35 -3.43
C GLU A 115 -25.34 0.04 -2.25
N THR A 116 -24.75 -1.16 -2.28
CA THR A 116 -23.80 -1.60 -1.27
C THR A 116 -22.38 -1.35 -1.77
N ARG A 117 -21.54 -0.83 -0.86
CA ARG A 117 -20.12 -0.57 -1.12
C ARG A 117 -19.27 -1.07 0.03
N TRP A 118 -18.08 -1.54 -0.31
CA TRP A 118 -17.04 -1.67 0.69
C TRP A 118 -16.32 -0.33 0.84
N VAL A 119 -16.18 0.11 2.07
CA VAL A 119 -15.57 1.39 2.41
C VAL A 119 -14.41 1.14 3.34
N ALA A 120 -13.24 1.67 2.99
CA ALA A 120 -12.05 1.63 3.82
C ALA A 120 -11.64 3.04 4.23
N GLY A 121 -11.25 3.20 5.48
CA GLY A 121 -10.76 4.47 5.98
C GLY A 121 -10.64 4.52 7.50
N LYS A 122 -10.24 5.67 7.99
CA LYS A 122 -10.10 5.91 9.42
C LYS A 122 -11.47 6.23 10.04
N LEU A 123 -11.85 5.44 11.02
CA LEU A 123 -13.08 5.70 11.79
C LEU A 123 -12.82 6.81 12.81
N GLU A 124 -13.65 7.82 12.79
CA GLU A 124 -13.57 8.97 13.69
C GLU A 124 -14.95 9.25 14.31
N ARG A 125 -14.94 9.98 15.42
CA ARG A 125 -16.18 10.44 16.06
C ARG A 125 -16.31 11.95 15.91
N PHE A 126 -17.47 12.39 15.49
CA PHE A 126 -17.84 13.81 15.44
C PHE A 126 -19.16 14.02 16.19
N GLY A 127 -19.07 14.55 17.41
CA GLY A 127 -20.21 14.55 18.34
C GLY A 127 -20.64 13.11 18.63
N ASP A 128 -21.92 12.83 18.47
CA ASP A 128 -22.49 11.50 18.70
C ASP A 128 -22.46 10.59 17.46
N MET A 129 -21.95 11.08 16.33
CA MET A 129 -21.95 10.35 15.06
C MET A 129 -20.55 9.79 14.73
N LEU A 130 -20.51 8.52 14.33
CA LEU A 130 -19.33 7.93 13.71
C LEU A 130 -19.20 8.42 12.27
N GLN A 131 -17.99 8.72 11.84
CA GLN A 131 -17.72 9.16 10.47
C GLN A 131 -16.40 8.59 9.94
N ILE A 132 -16.33 8.51 8.61
CA ILE A 132 -15.08 8.27 7.87
C ILE A 132 -14.87 9.50 6.98
N VAL A 133 -13.80 10.26 7.27
CA VAL A 133 -13.49 11.47 6.52
C VAL A 133 -12.57 11.11 5.35
N HIS A 134 -12.99 11.45 4.13
CA HIS A 134 -12.28 11.10 2.90
C HIS A 134 -11.90 9.61 2.87
N PRO A 135 -12.87 8.68 2.76
CA PRO A 135 -12.56 7.25 2.65
C PRO A 135 -11.39 7.00 1.69
N ASP A 136 -10.43 6.17 2.13
CA ASP A 136 -9.27 5.82 1.32
C ASP A 136 -9.66 5.04 0.07
N HIS A 137 -10.61 4.11 0.26
CA HIS A 137 -11.18 3.29 -0.82
C HIS A 137 -12.68 3.15 -0.69
N VAL A 138 -13.33 3.17 -1.86
CA VAL A 138 -14.74 2.84 -2.04
C VAL A 138 -14.84 1.89 -3.22
N VAL A 139 -15.32 0.66 -2.98
CA VAL A 139 -15.29 -0.43 -3.97
C VAL A 139 -16.65 -1.11 -4.04
N GLU A 140 -17.03 -1.51 -5.24
CA GLU A 140 -18.24 -2.29 -5.47
C GLU A 140 -18.16 -3.68 -4.84
N GLU A 141 -19.30 -4.28 -4.57
CA GLU A 141 -19.37 -5.64 -4.06
C GLU A 141 -18.70 -6.62 -5.05
N GLY A 142 -17.73 -7.41 -4.57
CA GLY A 142 -16.92 -8.31 -5.42
C GLY A 142 -15.62 -7.73 -5.95
N GLY A 143 -15.32 -6.45 -5.66
CA GLY A 143 -14.04 -5.84 -6.07
C GLY A 143 -12.81 -6.41 -5.33
N GLU A 144 -11.71 -6.57 -6.04
CA GLU A 144 -10.45 -7.16 -5.53
C GLU A 144 -9.82 -6.39 -4.34
N THR A 145 -10.25 -5.16 -4.10
CA THR A 145 -9.62 -4.25 -3.13
C THR A 145 -9.81 -4.67 -1.67
N LEU A 146 -10.75 -5.55 -1.38
CA LEU A 146 -10.96 -6.11 -0.04
C LEU A 146 -9.80 -6.95 0.48
N GLN A 147 -9.00 -7.50 -0.41
CA GLN A 147 -7.84 -8.32 -0.03
C GLN A 147 -6.66 -7.47 0.47
N ARG A 148 -6.70 -6.15 0.27
CA ARG A 148 -5.63 -5.25 0.71
C ARG A 148 -5.88 -4.69 2.11
N LEU A 149 -5.96 -5.59 3.11
CA LEU A 149 -6.00 -5.18 4.52
C LEU A 149 -4.68 -4.53 4.97
N CYS A 150 -3.61 -4.74 4.22
CA CYS A 150 -2.30 -4.17 4.46
C CYS A 150 -1.80 -3.46 3.20
N GLU A 151 -1.67 -2.15 3.25
CA GLU A 151 -1.21 -1.33 2.11
C GLU A 151 0.12 -0.67 2.39
N PRO A 152 1.08 -0.76 1.44
CA PRO A 152 2.35 -0.06 1.54
C PRO A 152 2.17 1.45 1.37
N VAL A 153 2.85 2.23 2.21
CA VAL A 153 2.94 3.69 2.09
C VAL A 153 4.36 4.05 1.70
N TYR A 154 4.52 4.57 0.49
CA TYR A 154 5.79 4.96 -0.07
C TYR A 154 6.11 6.43 0.19
N ARG A 155 7.39 6.74 0.29
CA ARG A 155 7.87 8.11 0.25
C ARG A 155 7.51 8.74 -1.10
N LEU A 156 6.97 9.95 -1.06
CA LEU A 156 6.57 10.70 -2.23
C LEU A 156 7.41 11.97 -2.40
N SER A 157 7.48 12.45 -3.62
CA SER A 157 7.86 13.82 -3.95
C SER A 157 6.66 14.55 -4.55
N GLU A 158 6.75 15.87 -4.63
CA GLU A 158 5.71 16.70 -5.24
C GLU A 158 5.39 16.24 -6.67
N GLY A 159 4.11 15.98 -6.93
CA GLY A 159 3.63 15.48 -8.22
C GLY A 159 3.47 13.95 -8.31
N LEU A 160 3.88 13.19 -7.29
CA LEU A 160 3.59 11.75 -7.16
C LEU A 160 2.42 11.50 -6.22
N THR A 161 1.71 10.40 -6.45
CA THR A 161 0.62 9.90 -5.60
C THR A 161 0.88 8.45 -5.21
N GLN A 162 0.35 8.00 -4.05
CA GLN A 162 0.50 6.61 -3.61
C GLN A 162 0.09 5.58 -4.67
N PRO A 163 -1.11 5.68 -5.31
CA PRO A 163 -1.50 4.72 -6.33
C PRO A 163 -0.55 4.70 -7.54
N ARG A 164 0.01 5.86 -7.90
CA ARG A 164 0.96 5.94 -9.02
C ARG A 164 2.27 5.24 -8.68
N VAL A 165 2.83 5.48 -7.50
CA VAL A 165 4.07 4.83 -7.07
C VAL A 165 3.85 3.32 -6.90
N ALA A 166 2.75 2.91 -6.28
CA ALA A 166 2.40 1.49 -6.15
C ALA A 166 2.35 0.78 -7.51
N GLY A 167 1.68 1.37 -8.51
CA GLY A 167 1.63 0.80 -9.86
C GLY A 167 2.99 0.73 -10.57
N LEU A 168 3.89 1.69 -10.31
CA LEU A 168 5.27 1.62 -10.83
C LEU A 168 6.08 0.54 -10.12
N VAL A 169 5.90 0.36 -8.82
CA VAL A 169 6.54 -0.73 -8.06
C VAL A 169 6.08 -2.09 -8.57
N GLU A 170 4.78 -2.30 -8.78
CA GLU A 170 4.25 -3.54 -9.35
C GLU A 170 4.90 -3.86 -10.71
N GLN A 171 5.02 -2.87 -11.59
CA GLN A 171 5.70 -3.05 -12.88
C GLN A 171 7.18 -3.35 -12.73
N ALA A 172 7.88 -2.70 -11.79
CA ALA A 172 9.29 -2.94 -11.52
C ALA A 172 9.55 -4.34 -10.96
N LEU A 173 8.71 -4.79 -10.03
CA LEU A 173 8.75 -6.15 -9.48
C LEU A 173 8.46 -7.22 -10.54
N ALA A 174 7.53 -6.95 -11.46
CA ALA A 174 7.25 -7.85 -12.58
C ALA A 174 8.45 -8.03 -13.53
N ARG A 175 9.36 -7.04 -13.60
CA ARG A 175 10.61 -7.11 -14.37
C ARG A 175 11.78 -7.70 -13.61
N ALA A 176 11.65 -7.97 -12.32
CA ALA A 176 12.69 -8.60 -11.53
C ALA A 176 12.86 -10.05 -11.97
N PRO A 177 14.05 -10.44 -12.45
CA PRO A 177 14.31 -11.81 -12.89
C PRO A 177 14.43 -12.76 -11.72
N GLU A 178 14.19 -14.04 -11.97
CA GLU A 178 14.64 -15.08 -11.07
C GLU A 178 16.15 -15.25 -11.22
N LEU A 179 16.85 -15.07 -10.11
CA LEU A 179 18.31 -15.21 -10.09
C LEU A 179 18.68 -16.51 -9.39
N PRO A 180 19.76 -17.20 -9.86
CA PRO A 180 20.37 -18.27 -9.07
C PRO A 180 20.75 -17.73 -7.69
N GLU A 181 20.59 -18.52 -6.64
CA GLU A 181 21.03 -18.12 -5.31
C GLU A 181 22.55 -17.97 -5.28
N TRP A 182 23.01 -16.84 -4.76
CA TRP A 182 24.45 -16.52 -4.65
C TRP A 182 24.91 -16.43 -3.20
N ILE A 183 23.99 -16.54 -2.24
CA ILE A 183 24.32 -16.65 -0.83
C ILE A 183 24.49 -18.12 -0.51
N GLU A 184 25.40 -18.43 0.42
CA GLU A 184 25.61 -19.78 0.88
C GLU A 184 24.31 -20.39 1.41
N GLY A 185 23.95 -21.60 0.92
CA GLY A 185 22.69 -22.27 1.23
C GLY A 185 22.44 -22.43 2.74
N THR A 186 23.50 -22.81 3.48
CA THR A 186 23.44 -22.91 4.94
C THR A 186 23.02 -21.61 5.63
N GLN A 187 23.40 -20.46 5.11
CA GLN A 187 23.00 -19.16 5.66
C GLN A 187 21.54 -18.88 5.35
N CYS A 188 21.10 -19.14 4.13
CA CYS A 188 19.69 -18.98 3.73
C CYS A 188 18.77 -19.88 4.56
N ASP A 189 19.15 -21.16 4.73
CA ASP A 189 18.37 -22.14 5.49
C ASP A 189 18.26 -21.77 6.98
N LYS A 190 19.36 -21.36 7.61
CA LYS A 190 19.38 -20.97 9.03
C LYS A 190 18.56 -19.70 9.30
N ALA A 191 18.54 -18.78 8.35
CA ALA A 191 17.85 -17.49 8.48
C ALA A 191 16.41 -17.53 7.93
N ASP A 192 15.99 -18.65 7.33
CA ASP A 192 14.70 -18.80 6.63
C ASP A 192 14.50 -17.67 5.59
N TRP A 193 15.55 -17.41 4.81
CA TRP A 193 15.52 -16.35 3.83
C TRP A 193 14.89 -16.83 2.51
N PRO A 194 13.89 -16.11 1.98
CA PRO A 194 13.34 -16.42 0.67
C PRO A 194 14.35 -16.09 -0.44
N ALA A 195 14.11 -16.60 -1.64
CA ALA A 195 14.85 -16.19 -2.83
C ALA A 195 14.81 -14.67 -3.02
N TRP A 196 15.82 -14.10 -3.65
CA TRP A 196 15.95 -12.65 -3.78
C TRP A 196 14.72 -11.94 -4.36
N ARG A 197 14.14 -12.49 -5.43
CA ARG A 197 12.92 -11.93 -6.05
C ARG A 197 11.74 -11.98 -5.11
N ASP A 198 11.55 -13.10 -4.41
CA ASP A 198 10.47 -13.26 -3.44
C ASP A 198 10.65 -12.31 -2.25
N ALA A 199 11.89 -12.12 -1.80
CA ALA A 199 12.20 -11.14 -0.77
C ALA A 199 11.79 -9.72 -1.17
N LEU A 200 12.05 -9.31 -2.43
CA LEU A 200 11.57 -8.01 -2.93
C LEU A 200 10.04 -7.90 -2.88
N VAL A 201 9.34 -8.92 -3.37
CA VAL A 201 7.85 -8.93 -3.37
C VAL A 201 7.29 -8.87 -1.95
N LEU A 202 7.81 -9.71 -1.04
CA LEU A 202 7.36 -9.78 0.36
C LEU A 202 7.61 -8.48 1.12
N ALA A 203 8.75 -7.82 0.86
CA ALA A 203 9.08 -6.53 1.47
C ALA A 203 8.08 -5.42 1.09
N HIS A 204 7.43 -5.52 -0.08
CA HIS A 204 6.38 -4.61 -0.50
C HIS A 204 4.97 -5.01 -0.04
N LYS A 205 4.78 -6.23 0.48
CA LYS A 205 3.48 -6.74 0.95
C LYS A 205 3.26 -6.61 2.47
N GLY A 206 4.27 -6.22 3.23
CA GLY A 206 4.16 -6.13 4.67
C GLY A 206 4.61 -7.37 5.44
N GLU A 207 5.10 -8.39 4.75
CA GLU A 207 5.66 -9.61 5.32
C GLU A 207 7.18 -9.44 5.45
N HIS A 208 7.66 -8.94 6.61
CA HIS A 208 8.91 -8.20 6.60
C HIS A 208 10.15 -8.91 7.12
N GLY A 209 10.04 -9.70 8.13
CA GLY A 209 11.20 -10.23 8.88
C GLY A 209 12.34 -10.70 7.96
N ALA A 210 12.31 -11.97 7.60
CA ALA A 210 13.33 -12.62 6.78
C ALA A 210 13.56 -11.94 5.40
N ALA A 211 12.51 -11.40 4.79
CA ALA A 211 12.62 -10.72 3.48
C ALA A 211 13.48 -9.45 3.55
N ARG A 212 13.26 -8.58 4.54
CA ARG A 212 14.06 -7.37 4.74
C ARG A 212 15.50 -7.69 5.10
N ASP A 213 15.72 -8.66 5.97
CA ASP A 213 17.05 -9.11 6.36
C ASP A 213 17.83 -9.65 5.16
N ARG A 214 17.16 -10.43 4.31
CA ARG A 214 17.72 -10.94 3.05
C ARG A 214 18.16 -9.81 2.12
N LEU A 215 17.33 -8.78 1.95
CA LEU A 215 17.66 -7.62 1.13
C LEU A 215 18.78 -6.77 1.75
N ALA A 216 18.74 -6.56 3.06
CA ALA A 216 19.78 -5.85 3.79
C ALA A 216 21.14 -6.57 3.70
N TYR A 217 21.14 -7.88 3.78
CA TYR A 217 22.36 -8.70 3.60
C TYR A 217 22.94 -8.52 2.20
N ALA A 218 22.10 -8.59 1.17
CA ALA A 218 22.51 -8.40 -0.22
C ALA A 218 23.13 -7.01 -0.49
N LEU A 219 22.71 -6.00 0.28
CA LEU A 219 23.24 -4.64 0.23
C LEU A 219 24.40 -4.39 1.19
N GLY A 220 24.86 -5.42 1.94
CA GLY A 220 25.89 -5.27 2.96
C GLY A 220 25.46 -4.49 4.21
N LEU A 221 24.15 -4.35 4.42
CA LEU A 221 23.56 -3.60 5.55
C LEU A 221 23.09 -4.51 6.69
N TYR A 222 23.07 -5.83 6.47
CA TYR A 222 22.63 -6.79 7.49
C TYR A 222 23.70 -6.98 8.54
N VAL A 223 23.32 -6.82 9.80
CA VAL A 223 24.14 -7.16 10.97
C VAL A 223 23.45 -8.34 11.67
N PRO A 224 24.04 -9.55 11.61
CA PRO A 224 23.47 -10.70 12.31
C PRO A 224 23.40 -10.43 13.82
N PRO A 225 22.38 -10.95 14.52
CA PRO A 225 22.28 -10.82 15.97
C PRO A 225 23.53 -11.40 16.64
N ALA A 226 23.97 -10.76 17.72
CA ALA A 226 25.12 -11.20 18.49
C ALA A 226 24.89 -12.64 18.98
N GLY A 227 25.80 -13.56 18.64
CA GLY A 227 25.71 -15.01 18.92
C GLY A 227 25.49 -15.91 17.71
N ALA A 228 25.11 -15.38 16.56
CA ALA A 228 24.94 -16.18 15.33
C ALA A 228 26.30 -16.55 14.65
N VAL A 229 27.38 -15.90 15.05
CA VAL A 229 28.71 -16.05 14.41
C VAL A 229 29.58 -17.15 15.08
N GLU A 230 29.24 -17.60 16.30
CA GLU A 230 30.09 -18.56 17.05
C GLU A 230 29.98 -20.02 16.57
N THR A 231 29.02 -20.38 15.75
CA THR A 231 28.81 -21.77 15.32
C THR A 231 29.54 -22.17 14.03
N ALA A 232 30.12 -21.23 13.30
CA ALA A 232 30.83 -21.52 12.03
C ALA A 232 32.34 -21.73 12.19
N ALA A 233 32.92 -21.49 13.38
CA ALA A 233 34.37 -21.63 13.64
C ALA A 233 34.73 -22.92 14.40
N ALA A 234 33.77 -23.82 14.64
CA ALA A 234 33.97 -25.07 15.40
C ALA A 234 33.54 -26.33 14.65
N ALA A 235 33.72 -26.34 13.30
CA ALA A 235 33.56 -27.54 12.48
C ALA A 235 34.74 -27.73 11.54
#